data_132cd1703c4c3442a52ee59813e0fd74
#
_entry.id   132cd1703c4c3442a52ee59813e0fd74
#
_cell.length_a   1.000
_cell.length_b   1.000
_cell.length_c   1.000
_cell.angle_alpha   90.00
_cell.angle_beta   90.00
_cell.angle_gamma   90.00
#
_symmetry.space_group_name_H-M   'P 1'
#
loop_
_entity.id
_entity.type
_entity.pdbx_description
1 polymer ?
#
loop_
_entity_poly.entity_id
_entity_poly.type
_entity_poly.pdbx_seq_one_letter_code
_entity_poly.pdbx_strand_id
1 'polypeptide(L)'
;MAVGDDWQTIYSFSGSDITLFTQFLSIMGYGDELVIRNTYRNAQEVIDIAGGFIQRNDKQIKKRLVSPKHIADPVIIIPYDNTPKDVKSKEQNGALFEFSKVLLQTIELIDRYNKIEKKNNLDILLLGRFNFDSNRIISNEYFIFHHKTGRVVCKKYPKYKITFMTAHSAKGLGYSNVILLNGKNDTYGFPAQIDDDPVMNLVIKRDRSYEYAEERRLFYVALTRTKNRVFLICPKNNPSEFIVELKKNYPNVIALGKLNENIYKEKKLVCPWCGYPLYYKMYKKLNRKMYICTNDENLCGFITNNLHGGKMAVEKCSKCLSGYMLVRENRKEGTYFLGCSNYKKNGGCKNTISQKEYYRSHLIR
;
A
#
# COMPACT_ATOMS: atom_id res chain seq x y z
N MET A 1 -2.31 8.90 -33.03
CA MET A 1 -1.77 7.67 -32.41
C MET A 1 -1.48 7.95 -30.96
N ALA A 2 -2.00 7.16 -30.04
CA ALA A 2 -1.72 7.23 -28.60
C ALA A 2 -1.06 5.92 -28.15
N VAL A 3 -0.06 6.01 -27.29
CA VAL A 3 0.63 4.85 -26.70
C VAL A 3 0.67 5.01 -25.20
N GLY A 4 0.29 3.97 -24.46
CA GLY A 4 0.26 4.01 -23.00
C GLY A 4 0.26 2.62 -22.37
N ASP A 5 0.28 2.60 -21.04
CA ASP A 5 0.17 1.39 -20.23
C ASP A 5 -0.65 1.70 -18.98
N ASP A 6 -1.87 1.18 -18.90
CA ASP A 6 -2.79 1.36 -17.78
C ASP A 6 -2.23 0.79 -16.48
N TRP A 7 -1.42 -0.28 -16.54
CA TRP A 7 -0.77 -0.87 -15.37
C TRP A 7 0.32 0.03 -14.77
N GLN A 8 0.82 1.01 -15.54
CA GLN A 8 1.84 1.97 -15.11
C GLN A 8 1.31 3.40 -14.95
N THR A 9 -0.01 3.58 -14.86
CA THR A 9 -0.62 4.89 -14.57
C THR A 9 -0.54 5.19 -13.08
N ILE A 10 0.51 5.93 -12.66
CA ILE A 10 0.87 6.18 -11.26
C ILE A 10 0.96 7.67 -10.91
N TYR A 11 0.47 8.55 -11.77
CA TYR A 11 0.53 10.01 -11.59
C TYR A 11 -0.87 10.64 -11.51
N SER A 12 -1.82 9.97 -10.87
CA SER A 12 -3.18 10.52 -10.70
C SER A 12 -3.15 11.81 -9.89
N PHE A 13 -2.23 11.93 -8.92
CA PHE A 13 -2.03 13.15 -8.14
C PHE A 13 -1.61 14.37 -8.98
N SER A 14 -1.10 14.17 -10.19
CA SER A 14 -0.76 15.23 -11.16
C SER A 14 -1.76 15.32 -12.33
N GLY A 15 -2.97 14.76 -12.15
CA GLY A 15 -4.06 14.88 -13.12
C GLY A 15 -4.11 13.79 -14.19
N SER A 16 -3.31 12.73 -14.08
CA SER A 16 -3.44 11.59 -15.00
C SER A 16 -4.73 10.83 -14.74
N ASP A 17 -5.59 10.77 -15.74
CA ASP A 17 -6.86 10.02 -15.71
C ASP A 17 -6.72 8.72 -16.52
N ILE A 18 -6.84 7.58 -15.82
CA ILE A 18 -6.77 6.25 -16.44
C ILE A 18 -7.94 6.00 -17.39
N THR A 19 -9.09 6.66 -17.18
CA THR A 19 -10.28 6.46 -17.98
C THR A 19 -10.07 6.92 -19.43
N LEU A 20 -9.26 7.97 -19.64
CA LEU A 20 -8.86 8.42 -20.97
C LEU A 20 -8.16 7.31 -21.78
N PHE A 21 -7.48 6.40 -21.09
CA PHE A 21 -6.81 5.28 -21.73
C PHE A 21 -7.70 4.04 -21.85
N THR A 22 -8.38 3.65 -20.78
CA THR A 22 -9.24 2.44 -20.76
C THR A 22 -10.52 2.59 -21.57
N GLN A 23 -10.96 3.83 -21.82
CA GLN A 23 -12.15 4.17 -22.61
C GLN A 23 -11.78 4.94 -23.88
N PHE A 24 -10.56 4.79 -24.37
CA PHE A 24 -10.03 5.58 -25.49
C PHE A 24 -10.94 5.55 -26.71
N LEU A 25 -11.34 4.36 -27.16
CA LEU A 25 -12.21 4.21 -28.33
C LEU A 25 -13.60 4.80 -28.12
N SER A 26 -14.18 4.67 -26.91
CA SER A 26 -15.50 5.26 -26.61
C SER A 26 -15.46 6.79 -26.56
N ILE A 27 -14.33 7.38 -26.20
CA ILE A 27 -14.15 8.85 -26.11
C ILE A 27 -13.78 9.43 -27.49
N MET A 28 -12.90 8.75 -28.24
CA MET A 28 -12.36 9.25 -29.51
C MET A 28 -13.15 8.78 -30.75
N GLY A 29 -14.13 7.89 -30.59
CA GLY A 29 -14.98 7.35 -31.64
C GLY A 29 -14.51 5.98 -32.10
N TYR A 30 -13.74 5.88 -33.19
CA TYR A 30 -13.26 4.61 -33.73
C TYR A 30 -11.75 4.61 -33.93
N GLY A 31 -11.16 3.42 -33.99
CA GLY A 31 -9.73 3.23 -34.20
C GLY A 31 -9.33 1.77 -33.99
N ASP A 32 -8.08 1.48 -34.30
CA ASP A 32 -7.49 0.16 -34.05
C ASP A 32 -6.74 0.17 -32.71
N GLU A 33 -7.01 -0.81 -31.86
CA GLU A 33 -6.30 -1.03 -30.62
C GLU A 33 -5.32 -2.19 -30.76
N LEU A 34 -4.04 -1.91 -30.57
CA LEU A 34 -2.96 -2.88 -30.67
C LEU A 34 -2.30 -3.08 -29.30
N VAL A 35 -2.08 -4.32 -28.91
CA VAL A 35 -1.45 -4.68 -27.64
C VAL A 35 -0.02 -5.17 -27.87
N ILE A 36 0.95 -4.50 -27.26
CA ILE A 36 2.35 -4.96 -27.22
C ILE A 36 2.45 -6.05 -26.14
N ARG A 37 2.68 -7.30 -26.55
CA ARG A 37 2.73 -8.45 -25.65
C ARG A 37 4.15 -8.86 -25.26
N ASN A 38 5.14 -8.59 -26.09
CA ASN A 38 6.50 -9.03 -25.86
C ASN A 38 7.27 -8.02 -24.99
N THR A 39 7.96 -8.51 -23.98
CA THR A 39 8.85 -7.73 -23.14
C THR A 39 10.21 -8.43 -23.00
N TYR A 40 11.27 -7.65 -23.00
CA TYR A 40 12.64 -8.14 -22.94
C TYR A 40 13.37 -7.71 -21.65
N ARG A 41 12.69 -6.96 -20.78
CA ARG A 41 13.28 -6.47 -19.52
C ARG A 41 13.23 -7.55 -18.44
N ASN A 42 12.05 -7.96 -18.05
CA ASN A 42 11.81 -8.85 -16.92
C ASN A 42 11.87 -10.32 -17.34
N ALA A 43 12.16 -11.21 -16.41
CA ALA A 43 11.93 -12.65 -16.57
C ALA A 43 10.43 -12.97 -16.56
N GLN A 44 10.01 -14.07 -17.19
CA GLN A 44 8.61 -14.48 -17.32
C GLN A 44 7.95 -14.61 -15.95
N GLU A 45 8.64 -15.21 -14.98
CA GLU A 45 8.11 -15.46 -13.64
C GLU A 45 7.85 -14.16 -12.86
N VAL A 46 8.67 -13.12 -13.06
CA VAL A 46 8.42 -11.79 -12.51
C VAL A 46 7.17 -11.16 -13.13
N ILE A 47 6.99 -11.33 -14.45
CA ILE A 47 5.83 -10.80 -15.18
C ILE A 47 4.56 -11.50 -14.74
N ASP A 48 4.58 -12.82 -14.59
CA ASP A 48 3.42 -13.61 -14.19
C ASP A 48 2.95 -13.22 -12.78
N ILE A 49 3.90 -13.03 -11.86
CA ILE A 49 3.59 -12.56 -10.50
C ILE A 49 3.05 -11.13 -10.52
N ALA A 50 3.77 -10.20 -11.14
CA ALA A 50 3.38 -8.78 -11.14
C ALA A 50 2.09 -8.55 -11.97
N GLY A 51 1.96 -9.21 -13.11
CA GLY A 51 0.77 -9.15 -13.97
C GLY A 51 -0.46 -9.76 -13.30
N GLY A 52 -0.30 -10.92 -12.66
CA GLY A 52 -1.38 -11.53 -11.89
C GLY A 52 -1.80 -10.68 -10.69
N PHE A 53 -0.83 -10.03 -10.02
CA PHE A 53 -1.11 -9.12 -8.91
C PHE A 53 -1.91 -7.89 -9.35
N ILE A 54 -1.53 -7.21 -10.43
CA ILE A 54 -2.21 -5.99 -10.88
C ILE A 54 -3.59 -6.29 -11.46
N GLN A 55 -3.77 -7.39 -12.19
CA GLN A 55 -5.03 -7.79 -12.83
C GLN A 55 -6.11 -8.29 -11.84
N ARG A 56 -5.83 -8.35 -10.55
CA ARG A 56 -6.85 -8.53 -9.51
C ARG A 56 -7.81 -7.36 -9.43
N ASN A 57 -7.39 -6.18 -9.83
CA ASN A 57 -8.30 -5.09 -10.13
C ASN A 57 -8.91 -5.35 -11.51
N ASP A 58 -10.21 -5.68 -11.54
CA ASP A 58 -10.98 -6.01 -12.75
C ASP A 58 -11.11 -4.85 -13.75
N LYS A 59 -10.89 -3.62 -13.29
CA LYS A 59 -10.84 -2.42 -14.15
C LYS A 59 -9.55 -2.27 -14.94
N GLN A 60 -8.51 -3.04 -14.64
CA GLN A 60 -7.28 -3.03 -15.43
C GLN A 60 -7.48 -3.83 -16.71
N ILE A 61 -6.93 -3.34 -17.82
CA ILE A 61 -6.94 -4.05 -19.11
C ILE A 61 -6.24 -5.40 -18.93
N LYS A 62 -6.95 -6.48 -19.23
CA LYS A 62 -6.38 -7.83 -19.15
C LYS A 62 -5.44 -8.05 -20.33
N LYS A 63 -4.18 -8.29 -20.04
CA LYS A 63 -3.13 -8.57 -21.03
C LYS A 63 -2.21 -9.68 -20.54
N ARG A 64 -1.75 -10.48 -21.48
CA ARG A 64 -0.75 -11.51 -21.23
C ARG A 64 0.56 -11.08 -21.85
N LEU A 65 1.53 -10.81 -21.01
CA LEU A 65 2.88 -10.45 -21.44
C LEU A 65 3.76 -11.70 -21.54
N VAL A 66 4.67 -11.72 -22.49
CA VAL A 66 5.56 -12.85 -22.77
C VAL A 66 7.00 -12.35 -22.78
N SER A 67 7.89 -13.11 -22.15
CA SER A 67 9.34 -12.87 -22.12
C SER A 67 10.11 -14.14 -22.48
N PRO A 68 11.20 -14.04 -23.26
CA PRO A 68 12.11 -15.16 -23.49
C PRO A 68 13.02 -15.47 -22.29
N LYS A 69 13.00 -14.65 -21.24
CA LYS A 69 13.85 -14.81 -20.07
C LYS A 69 13.16 -15.58 -18.96
N HIS A 70 13.86 -16.52 -18.38
CA HIS A 70 13.41 -17.32 -17.23
C HIS A 70 14.40 -17.22 -16.07
N ILE A 71 13.88 -17.25 -14.84
CA ILE A 71 14.71 -17.18 -13.64
C ILE A 71 14.06 -17.95 -12.48
N ALA A 72 14.87 -18.67 -11.72
CA ALA A 72 14.45 -19.24 -10.45
C ALA A 72 14.36 -18.14 -9.38
N ASP A 73 13.45 -18.31 -8.40
CA ASP A 73 13.27 -17.42 -7.26
C ASP A 73 13.12 -15.94 -7.66
N PRO A 74 12.10 -15.59 -8.46
CA PRO A 74 11.96 -14.26 -9.06
C PRO A 74 11.68 -13.17 -8.04
N VAL A 75 10.95 -13.51 -6.96
CA VAL A 75 10.56 -12.60 -5.87
C VAL A 75 10.87 -13.26 -4.53
N ILE A 76 11.71 -12.60 -3.75
CA ILE A 76 12.20 -13.11 -2.46
C ILE A 76 11.80 -12.14 -1.36
N ILE A 77 11.03 -12.63 -0.38
CA ILE A 77 10.63 -11.89 0.80
C ILE A 77 11.67 -12.10 1.91
N ILE A 78 12.13 -11.00 2.49
CA ILE A 78 13.12 -11.00 3.56
C ILE A 78 12.53 -10.34 4.81
N PRO A 79 11.96 -11.15 5.71
CA PRO A 79 11.41 -10.65 6.96
C PRO A 79 12.53 -10.26 7.93
N TYR A 80 12.39 -9.11 8.61
CA TYR A 80 13.25 -8.73 9.71
C TYR A 80 12.47 -8.57 11.01
N ASP A 81 13.15 -8.80 12.13
CA ASP A 81 12.56 -8.63 13.45
C ASP A 81 12.49 -7.14 13.80
N ASN A 82 11.28 -6.62 13.96
CA ASN A 82 10.99 -5.26 14.37
C ASN A 82 10.48 -5.17 15.80
N THR A 83 10.64 -6.24 16.60
CA THR A 83 10.25 -6.23 18.01
C THR A 83 11.16 -5.27 18.77
N PRO A 84 10.62 -4.29 19.52
CA PRO A 84 11.44 -3.44 20.37
C PRO A 84 12.15 -4.30 21.40
N LYS A 85 13.48 -4.38 21.31
CA LYS A 85 14.30 -4.99 22.35
C LYS A 85 14.41 -3.95 23.48
N ASP A 86 13.80 -4.25 24.61
CA ASP A 86 13.76 -3.51 25.88
C ASP A 86 14.01 -2.00 25.86
N VAL A 87 13.05 -1.25 26.41
CA VAL A 87 12.93 0.21 26.46
C VAL A 87 14.07 0.92 27.23
N LYS A 88 15.12 0.23 27.67
CA LYS A 88 16.21 0.80 28.46
C LYS A 88 17.41 1.35 27.68
N SER A 89 17.49 1.13 26.38
CA SER A 89 18.52 1.74 25.55
C SER A 89 17.93 2.88 24.70
N LYS A 90 18.60 4.03 24.67
CA LYS A 90 18.31 5.22 23.83
C LYS A 90 18.46 4.93 22.32
N GLU A 91 17.93 3.82 21.81
CA GLU A 91 18.28 3.24 20.52
C GLU A 91 17.16 3.30 19.50
N GLN A 92 16.81 4.50 19.04
CA GLN A 92 16.36 4.64 17.65
C GLN A 92 17.41 4.07 16.68
N ASN A 93 18.67 3.97 17.08
CA ASN A 93 19.76 3.41 16.30
C ASN A 93 19.72 1.87 16.19
N GLY A 94 19.17 1.14 17.16
CA GLY A 94 19.17 -0.34 17.14
C GLY A 94 18.32 -0.91 16.01
N ALA A 95 17.13 -0.40 15.78
CA ALA A 95 16.25 -0.87 14.70
C ALA A 95 16.82 -0.55 13.32
N LEU A 96 17.45 0.62 13.15
CA LEU A 96 18.11 1.01 11.90
C LEU A 96 19.39 0.17 11.66
N PHE A 97 20.10 -0.19 12.71
CA PHE A 97 21.27 -1.05 12.61
C PHE A 97 20.88 -2.49 12.23
N GLU A 98 19.83 -3.04 12.82
CA GLU A 98 19.28 -4.34 12.41
C GLU A 98 18.82 -4.33 10.94
N PHE A 99 18.16 -3.24 10.51
CA PHE A 99 17.79 -3.07 9.10
C PHE A 99 19.01 -3.05 8.18
N SER A 100 20.10 -2.38 8.58
CA SER A 100 21.35 -2.35 7.80
C SER A 100 21.98 -3.75 7.67
N LYS A 101 21.90 -4.58 8.70
CA LYS A 101 22.35 -5.99 8.62
C LYS A 101 21.52 -6.78 7.62
N VAL A 102 20.21 -6.62 7.65
CA VAL A 102 19.29 -7.30 6.72
C VAL A 102 19.56 -6.85 5.28
N LEU A 103 19.78 -5.54 5.07
CA LEU A 103 20.14 -5.02 3.76
C LEU A 103 21.48 -5.60 3.27
N LEU A 104 22.49 -5.70 4.15
CA LEU A 104 23.77 -6.34 3.82
C LEU A 104 23.57 -7.83 3.44
N GLN A 105 22.82 -8.58 4.24
CA GLN A 105 22.52 -9.99 3.95
C GLN A 105 21.77 -10.15 2.61
N THR A 106 20.93 -9.19 2.25
CA THR A 106 20.24 -9.17 0.95
C THR A 106 21.24 -8.99 -0.19
N ILE A 107 22.23 -8.11 -0.04
CA ILE A 107 23.29 -7.91 -1.04
C ILE A 107 24.21 -9.16 -1.12
N GLU A 108 24.50 -9.79 0.01
CA GLU A 108 25.23 -11.08 0.04
C GLU A 108 24.48 -12.17 -0.72
N LEU A 109 23.17 -12.22 -0.58
CA LEU A 109 22.33 -13.16 -1.31
C LEU A 109 22.39 -12.91 -2.82
N ILE A 110 22.31 -11.63 -3.25
CA ILE A 110 22.49 -11.25 -4.65
C ILE A 110 23.87 -11.71 -5.17
N ASP A 111 24.93 -11.54 -4.36
CA ASP A 111 26.28 -11.97 -4.73
C ASP A 111 26.38 -13.49 -4.91
N ARG A 112 25.70 -14.27 -4.05
CA ARG A 112 25.62 -15.73 -4.18
C ARG A 112 24.89 -16.14 -5.48
N TYR A 113 23.74 -15.54 -5.80
CA TYR A 113 23.04 -15.82 -7.05
C TYR A 113 23.89 -15.48 -8.26
N ASN A 114 24.57 -14.33 -8.27
CA ASN A 114 25.48 -13.95 -9.35
C ASN A 114 26.61 -14.98 -9.55
N LYS A 115 27.18 -15.50 -8.45
CA LYS A 115 28.22 -16.53 -8.52
C LYS A 115 27.69 -17.85 -9.06
N ILE A 116 26.54 -18.33 -8.57
CA ILE A 116 25.90 -19.58 -9.03
C ILE A 116 25.55 -19.51 -10.52
N GLU A 117 24.95 -18.39 -10.94
CA GLU A 117 24.49 -18.18 -12.31
C GLU A 117 25.62 -17.70 -13.25
N LYS A 118 26.84 -17.51 -12.74
CA LYS A 118 27.99 -16.95 -13.48
C LYS A 118 27.63 -15.63 -14.18
N LYS A 119 26.81 -14.78 -13.54
CA LYS A 119 26.36 -13.49 -14.05
C LYS A 119 27.09 -12.32 -13.38
N ASN A 120 27.29 -11.24 -14.12
CA ASN A 120 27.89 -10.01 -13.60
C ASN A 120 26.82 -8.90 -13.50
N ASN A 121 25.78 -9.13 -12.68
CA ASN A 121 24.67 -8.22 -12.47
C ASN A 121 25.00 -7.26 -11.32
N LEU A 122 25.68 -6.15 -11.62
CA LEU A 122 26.29 -5.27 -10.62
C LEU A 122 25.38 -4.10 -10.20
N ASP A 123 24.31 -3.79 -10.92
CA ASP A 123 23.42 -2.69 -10.60
C ASP A 123 22.26 -3.15 -9.72
N ILE A 124 22.10 -2.44 -8.60
CA ILE A 124 21.06 -2.68 -7.61
C ILE A 124 20.29 -1.38 -7.36
N LEU A 125 18.96 -1.45 -7.46
CA LEU A 125 18.07 -0.38 -7.05
C LEU A 125 17.54 -0.64 -5.64
N LEU A 126 17.80 0.28 -4.73
CA LEU A 126 17.09 0.35 -3.45
C LEU A 126 15.84 1.21 -3.67
N LEU A 127 14.68 0.64 -3.46
CA LEU A 127 13.42 1.26 -3.82
C LEU A 127 12.60 1.58 -2.58
N GLY A 128 12.29 2.86 -2.37
CA GLY A 128 11.39 3.34 -1.34
C GLY A 128 10.02 3.72 -1.91
N ARG A 129 9.00 3.79 -1.06
CA ARG A 129 7.72 4.40 -1.40
C ARG A 129 7.82 5.92 -1.34
N PHE A 130 8.57 6.45 -0.37
CA PHE A 130 8.80 7.86 -0.10
C PHE A 130 10.28 8.22 -0.11
N ASN A 131 10.61 9.50 -0.28
CA ASN A 131 11.99 9.97 -0.22
C ASN A 131 12.62 9.71 1.15
N PHE A 132 11.86 9.84 2.23
CA PHE A 132 12.36 9.60 3.58
C PHE A 132 12.60 8.11 3.91
N ASP A 133 12.21 7.17 3.05
CA ASP A 133 12.63 5.76 3.18
C ASP A 133 14.15 5.62 3.07
N SER A 134 14.82 6.59 2.42
CA SER A 134 16.27 6.68 2.40
C SER A 134 16.90 6.80 3.79
N ASN A 135 16.17 7.32 4.78
CA ASN A 135 16.63 7.43 6.17
C ASN A 135 16.86 6.06 6.83
N ARG A 136 16.37 4.97 6.21
CA ARG A 136 16.69 3.59 6.63
C ARG A 136 18.10 3.19 6.23
N ILE A 137 18.68 3.87 5.23
CA ILE A 137 20.03 3.62 4.73
C ILE A 137 20.97 4.56 5.47
N ILE A 138 21.28 4.23 6.71
CA ILE A 138 22.22 5.03 7.52
C ILE A 138 23.65 4.76 7.10
N SER A 139 24.48 5.80 7.12
CA SER A 139 25.92 5.63 7.01
C SER A 139 26.46 5.03 8.32
N ASN A 140 27.04 3.84 8.24
CA ASN A 140 27.54 3.05 9.35
C ASN A 140 28.74 2.20 8.92
N GLU A 141 29.03 1.16 9.68
CA GLU A 141 30.12 0.22 9.33
C GLU A 141 29.88 -0.56 8.01
N TYR A 142 28.63 -0.68 7.55
CA TYR A 142 28.26 -1.44 6.34
C TYR A 142 28.10 -0.57 5.11
N PHE A 143 27.56 0.64 5.26
CA PHE A 143 27.15 1.50 4.15
C PHE A 143 27.66 2.94 4.29
N ILE A 144 27.82 3.61 3.11
CA ILE A 144 27.94 5.05 3.00
C ILE A 144 26.81 5.50 2.08
N PHE A 145 25.99 6.43 2.53
CA PHE A 145 24.89 6.97 1.75
C PHE A 145 25.13 8.43 1.35
N HIS A 146 25.09 8.70 0.04
CA HIS A 146 25.25 10.03 -0.52
C HIS A 146 23.87 10.62 -0.84
N HIS A 147 23.30 11.36 0.09
CA HIS A 147 21.92 11.90 0.01
C HIS A 147 21.64 12.71 -1.28
N LYS A 148 22.62 13.51 -1.76
CA LYS A 148 22.43 14.36 -2.96
C LYS A 148 22.25 13.55 -4.24
N THR A 149 22.87 12.40 -4.35
CA THR A 149 22.89 11.59 -5.60
C THR A 149 22.08 10.31 -5.47
N GLY A 150 21.63 9.94 -4.26
CA GLY A 150 21.00 8.66 -3.99
C GLY A 150 21.97 7.46 -4.06
N ARG A 151 23.27 7.71 -4.26
CA ARG A 151 24.27 6.65 -4.36
C ARG A 151 24.53 6.02 -3.00
N VAL A 152 24.56 4.69 -2.96
CA VAL A 152 24.91 3.90 -1.77
C VAL A 152 26.17 3.09 -2.06
N VAL A 153 27.14 3.12 -1.16
CA VAL A 153 28.34 2.30 -1.23
C VAL A 153 28.24 1.22 -0.14
N CYS A 154 28.24 -0.04 -0.55
CA CYS A 154 28.36 -1.16 0.36
C CYS A 154 29.85 -1.45 0.60
N LYS A 155 30.35 -1.23 1.82
CA LYS A 155 31.78 -1.36 2.14
C LYS A 155 32.32 -2.78 1.91
N LYS A 156 31.50 -3.80 2.19
CA LYS A 156 31.86 -5.22 1.99
C LYS A 156 31.82 -5.64 0.52
N TYR A 157 30.96 -5.01 -0.29
CA TYR A 157 30.74 -5.32 -1.70
C TYR A 157 30.83 -4.06 -2.57
N PRO A 158 32.00 -3.39 -2.65
CA PRO A 158 32.16 -2.11 -3.33
C PRO A 158 31.98 -2.17 -4.85
N LYS A 159 31.99 -3.38 -5.42
CA LYS A 159 31.76 -3.60 -6.86
C LYS A 159 30.32 -3.28 -7.31
N TYR A 160 29.33 -3.34 -6.39
CA TYR A 160 27.94 -3.08 -6.73
C TYR A 160 27.66 -1.59 -6.88
N LYS A 161 26.99 -1.24 -7.97
CA LYS A 161 26.45 0.10 -8.22
C LYS A 161 25.07 0.16 -7.62
N ILE A 162 24.97 0.70 -6.40
CA ILE A 162 23.71 0.75 -5.65
C ILE A 162 23.18 2.17 -5.67
N THR A 163 21.91 2.33 -6.05
CA THR A 163 21.22 3.63 -6.10
C THR A 163 19.88 3.54 -5.37
N PHE A 164 19.55 4.54 -4.58
CA PHE A 164 18.23 4.71 -3.98
C PHE A 164 17.35 5.60 -4.85
N MET A 165 16.11 5.19 -5.07
CA MET A 165 15.04 5.98 -5.70
C MET A 165 13.68 5.63 -5.09
N THR A 166 12.72 6.53 -5.26
CA THR A 166 11.31 6.19 -4.98
C THR A 166 10.72 5.38 -6.13
N ALA A 167 9.63 4.64 -5.85
CA ALA A 167 8.93 3.87 -6.87
C ALA A 167 8.43 4.74 -8.03
N HIS A 168 8.01 6.00 -7.75
CA HIS A 168 7.62 6.97 -8.78
C HIS A 168 8.81 7.37 -9.66
N SER A 169 9.94 7.74 -9.05
CA SER A 169 11.13 8.18 -9.79
C SER A 169 11.78 7.06 -10.61
N ALA A 170 11.56 5.81 -10.20
CA ALA A 170 12.10 4.64 -10.90
C ALA A 170 11.30 4.23 -12.14
N LYS A 171 10.13 4.87 -12.40
CA LYS A 171 9.34 4.57 -13.61
C LYS A 171 10.18 4.78 -14.88
N GLY A 172 10.08 3.81 -15.80
CA GLY A 172 10.85 3.81 -17.05
C GLY A 172 12.24 3.18 -16.96
N LEU A 173 12.87 3.18 -15.78
CA LEU A 173 14.20 2.62 -15.56
C LEU A 173 14.17 1.10 -15.41
N GLY A 174 15.35 0.47 -15.48
CA GLY A 174 15.52 -0.97 -15.28
C GLY A 174 16.89 -1.30 -14.70
N TYR A 175 16.89 -2.10 -13.64
CA TYR A 175 18.08 -2.50 -12.89
C TYR A 175 18.21 -4.01 -12.88
N SER A 176 19.43 -4.54 -12.65
CA SER A 176 19.62 -5.99 -12.57
C SER A 176 18.84 -6.60 -11.41
N ASN A 177 18.89 -5.99 -10.25
CA ASN A 177 18.13 -6.42 -9.07
C ASN A 177 17.48 -5.21 -8.39
N VAL A 178 16.34 -5.45 -7.74
CA VAL A 178 15.60 -4.44 -6.99
C VAL A 178 15.41 -4.91 -5.55
N ILE A 179 15.66 -4.03 -4.59
CA ILE A 179 15.41 -4.25 -3.16
C ILE A 179 14.40 -3.22 -2.69
N LEU A 180 13.18 -3.64 -2.36
CA LEU A 180 12.17 -2.79 -1.74
C LEU A 180 12.47 -2.65 -0.24
N LEU A 181 12.63 -1.42 0.25
CA LEU A 181 13.05 -1.13 1.63
C LEU A 181 11.91 -1.05 2.64
N ASN A 182 10.70 -0.77 2.20
CA ASN A 182 9.57 -0.42 3.07
C ASN A 182 8.33 -1.28 2.85
N GLY A 183 8.50 -2.60 2.97
CA GLY A 183 7.40 -3.56 2.86
C GLY A 183 6.59 -3.70 4.16
N LYS A 184 6.13 -2.59 4.77
CA LYS A 184 5.36 -2.60 6.01
C LYS A 184 3.90 -2.18 5.78
N ASN A 185 3.00 -2.64 6.65
CA ASN A 185 1.62 -2.21 6.73
C ASN A 185 1.49 -1.05 7.72
N ASP A 186 1.52 0.19 7.22
CA ASP A 186 1.52 1.41 8.04
C ASP A 186 1.07 2.60 7.18
N THR A 187 0.69 3.72 7.80
CA THR A 187 0.34 4.97 7.12
C THR A 187 1.35 5.36 6.05
N TYR A 188 2.65 5.20 6.36
CA TYR A 188 3.75 5.44 5.43
C TYR A 188 4.39 4.13 4.94
N GLY A 189 3.58 3.09 4.79
CA GLY A 189 3.99 1.80 4.27
C GLY A 189 3.96 1.70 2.75
N PHE A 190 3.87 0.46 2.27
CA PHE A 190 3.58 0.15 0.89
C PHE A 190 2.61 -1.04 0.84
N PRO A 191 1.27 -0.84 0.66
CA PRO A 191 0.63 0.42 0.23
C PRO A 191 0.68 1.53 1.28
N ALA A 192 0.74 2.78 0.80
CA ALA A 192 0.57 3.94 1.66
C ALA A 192 -0.90 4.07 2.05
N GLN A 193 -1.14 4.30 3.35
CA GLN A 193 -2.49 4.47 3.91
C GLN A 193 -2.74 5.94 4.26
N ILE A 194 -2.30 6.84 3.38
CA ILE A 194 -2.48 8.29 3.54
C ILE A 194 -3.82 8.65 2.94
N ASP A 195 -4.69 9.23 3.75
CA ASP A 195 -5.93 9.84 3.26
C ASP A 195 -5.60 11.12 2.47
N ASP A 196 -6.21 11.26 1.31
CA ASP A 196 -6.13 12.51 0.57
C ASP A 196 -6.83 13.65 1.29
N ASP A 197 -6.36 14.88 1.04
CA ASP A 197 -7.09 16.06 1.45
C ASP A 197 -8.48 16.05 0.76
N PRO A 198 -9.57 16.27 1.51
CA PRO A 198 -10.91 16.33 0.93
C PRO A 198 -11.06 17.32 -0.23
N VAL A 199 -10.26 18.38 -0.25
CA VAL A 199 -10.23 19.36 -1.34
C VAL A 199 -9.69 18.76 -2.64
N MET A 200 -8.69 17.88 -2.54
CA MET A 200 -8.14 17.19 -3.71
C MET A 200 -9.17 16.28 -4.38
N ASN A 201 -10.10 15.72 -3.63
CA ASN A 201 -11.16 14.87 -4.16
C ASN A 201 -12.17 15.64 -5.05
N LEU A 202 -12.24 16.97 -4.94
CA LEU A 202 -13.06 17.81 -5.81
C LEU A 202 -12.46 17.98 -7.21
N VAL A 203 -11.15 17.84 -7.32
CA VAL A 203 -10.39 18.10 -8.56
C VAL A 203 -9.91 16.81 -9.22
N ILE A 204 -9.51 15.82 -8.42
CA ILE A 204 -8.96 14.56 -8.90
C ILE A 204 -10.01 13.45 -8.76
N LYS A 205 -10.56 12.99 -9.89
CA LYS A 205 -11.36 11.77 -9.92
C LYS A 205 -10.45 10.55 -9.74
N ARG A 206 -10.39 10.01 -8.52
CA ARG A 206 -9.67 8.75 -8.26
C ARG A 206 -10.63 7.59 -8.37
N ASP A 207 -10.19 6.53 -9.04
CA ASP A 207 -10.88 5.24 -8.99
C ASP A 207 -10.72 4.61 -7.60
N ARG A 208 -11.73 4.79 -6.75
CA ARG A 208 -11.80 4.20 -5.41
C ARG A 208 -12.58 2.89 -5.35
N SER A 209 -13.05 2.41 -6.49
CA SER A 209 -13.84 1.17 -6.55
C SER A 209 -13.02 -0.06 -6.19
N TYR A 210 -11.68 0.03 -6.29
CA TYR A 210 -10.77 -1.02 -5.87
C TYR A 210 -9.77 -0.48 -4.84
N GLU A 211 -9.66 -1.17 -3.70
CA GLU A 211 -8.80 -0.74 -2.60
C GLU A 211 -7.33 -0.66 -3.04
N TYR A 212 -6.71 0.49 -2.77
CA TYR A 212 -5.32 0.78 -3.16
C TYR A 212 -5.05 0.65 -4.67
N ALA A 213 -6.00 0.95 -5.56
CA ALA A 213 -5.81 0.77 -7.00
C ALA A 213 -4.54 1.44 -7.54
N GLU A 214 -4.25 2.68 -7.13
CA GLU A 214 -3.03 3.39 -7.53
C GLU A 214 -1.77 2.81 -6.88
N GLU A 215 -1.84 2.49 -5.59
CA GLU A 215 -0.73 1.83 -4.89
C GLU A 215 -0.40 0.46 -5.49
N ARG A 216 -1.40 -0.28 -5.97
CA ARG A 216 -1.17 -1.53 -6.71
C ARG A 216 -0.43 -1.31 -8.02
N ARG A 217 -0.79 -0.27 -8.78
CA ARG A 217 -0.05 0.10 -9.99
C ARG A 217 1.39 0.50 -9.66
N LEU A 218 1.56 1.26 -8.57
CA LEU A 218 2.89 1.66 -8.12
C LEU A 218 3.72 0.45 -7.65
N PHE A 219 3.10 -0.50 -6.98
CA PHE A 219 3.77 -1.74 -6.57
C PHE A 219 4.11 -2.64 -7.77
N TYR A 220 3.22 -2.72 -8.77
CA TYR A 220 3.52 -3.36 -10.05
C TYR A 220 4.74 -2.70 -10.73
N VAL A 221 4.77 -1.36 -10.76
CA VAL A 221 5.94 -0.63 -11.28
C VAL A 221 7.19 -1.00 -10.50
N ALA A 222 7.13 -1.05 -9.16
CA ALA A 222 8.26 -1.45 -8.32
C ALA A 222 8.77 -2.86 -8.65
N LEU A 223 7.88 -3.85 -8.74
CA LEU A 223 8.22 -5.24 -9.09
C LEU A 223 8.86 -5.34 -10.48
N THR A 224 8.39 -4.55 -11.44
CA THR A 224 8.84 -4.62 -12.84
C THR A 224 10.07 -3.77 -13.16
N ARG A 225 10.70 -3.13 -12.16
CA ARG A 225 11.99 -2.39 -12.38
C ARG A 225 13.19 -3.33 -12.48
N THR A 226 13.04 -4.58 -12.15
CA THR A 226 14.13 -5.56 -12.20
C THR A 226 14.30 -6.20 -13.59
N LYS A 227 15.52 -6.58 -13.91
CA LYS A 227 15.82 -7.48 -15.03
C LYS A 227 15.92 -8.94 -14.58
N ASN A 228 16.19 -9.15 -13.29
CA ASN A 228 16.33 -10.48 -12.67
C ASN A 228 15.40 -10.63 -11.47
N ARG A 229 15.83 -10.30 -10.25
CA ARG A 229 15.10 -10.59 -9.00
C ARG A 229 14.63 -9.35 -8.28
N VAL A 230 13.54 -9.51 -7.54
CA VAL A 230 13.04 -8.54 -6.57
C VAL A 230 13.17 -9.09 -5.16
N PHE A 231 13.74 -8.30 -4.26
CA PHE A 231 13.85 -8.60 -2.84
C PHE A 231 12.95 -7.65 -2.06
N LEU A 232 12.05 -8.20 -1.26
CA LEU A 232 11.05 -7.44 -0.51
C LEU A 232 11.40 -7.49 0.98
N ILE A 233 12.04 -6.44 1.49
CA ILE A 233 12.34 -6.34 2.92
C ILE A 233 11.09 -5.86 3.66
N CYS A 234 10.63 -6.63 4.65
CA CYS A 234 9.43 -6.31 5.41
C CYS A 234 9.61 -6.68 6.90
N PRO A 235 8.92 -5.96 7.81
CA PRO A 235 8.88 -6.35 9.21
C PRO A 235 8.12 -7.66 9.39
N LYS A 236 8.63 -8.55 10.24
CA LYS A 236 8.02 -9.85 10.54
C LYS A 236 6.61 -9.72 11.12
N ASN A 237 6.42 -8.77 12.03
CA ASN A 237 5.17 -8.63 12.80
C ASN A 237 4.12 -7.74 12.13
N ASN A 238 4.51 -6.93 11.14
CA ASN A 238 3.60 -6.04 10.42
C ASN A 238 3.99 -5.93 8.93
N PRO A 239 4.03 -7.06 8.18
CA PRO A 239 4.37 -7.03 6.76
C PRO A 239 3.29 -6.32 5.95
N SER A 240 3.67 -5.79 4.80
CA SER A 240 2.76 -5.22 3.81
C SER A 240 1.71 -6.24 3.38
N GLU A 241 0.45 -5.82 3.26
CA GLU A 241 -0.61 -6.67 2.74
C GLU A 241 -0.31 -7.15 1.30
N PHE A 242 0.33 -6.33 0.49
CA PHE A 242 0.75 -6.72 -0.86
C PHE A 242 1.77 -7.85 -0.85
N ILE A 243 2.71 -7.82 0.10
CA ILE A 243 3.70 -8.89 0.28
C ILE A 243 3.04 -10.19 0.74
N VAL A 244 2.10 -10.10 1.69
CA VAL A 244 1.34 -11.27 2.16
C VAL A 244 0.49 -11.84 1.03
N GLU A 245 -0.15 -10.99 0.25
CA GLU A 245 -0.92 -11.38 -0.93
C GLU A 245 -0.06 -12.11 -1.97
N LEU A 246 1.15 -11.60 -2.27
CA LEU A 246 2.07 -12.27 -3.19
C LEU A 246 2.44 -13.66 -2.67
N LYS A 247 2.86 -13.76 -1.40
CA LYS A 247 3.25 -15.05 -0.80
C LYS A 247 2.12 -16.07 -0.85
N LYS A 248 0.89 -15.64 -0.58
CA LYS A 248 -0.29 -16.52 -0.56
C LYS A 248 -0.69 -17.04 -1.93
N ASN A 249 -0.52 -16.24 -2.97
CA ASN A 249 -1.13 -16.54 -4.28
C ASN A 249 -0.12 -17.05 -5.32
N TYR A 250 1.17 -16.89 -5.08
CA TYR A 250 2.22 -17.25 -6.04
C TYR A 250 3.25 -18.19 -5.43
N PRO A 251 3.25 -19.47 -5.81
CA PRO A 251 4.19 -20.48 -5.26
C PRO A 251 5.67 -20.12 -5.46
N ASN A 252 5.97 -19.40 -6.54
CA ASN A 252 7.35 -18.98 -6.89
C ASN A 252 7.81 -17.75 -6.06
N VAL A 253 7.00 -17.24 -5.15
CA VAL A 253 7.39 -16.22 -4.18
C VAL A 253 7.88 -16.92 -2.92
N ILE A 254 9.17 -16.85 -2.67
CA ILE A 254 9.80 -17.47 -1.49
C ILE A 254 9.98 -16.47 -0.36
N ALA A 255 9.83 -16.93 0.87
CA ALA A 255 10.09 -16.12 2.06
C ALA A 255 11.24 -16.75 2.87
N LEU A 256 12.29 -15.97 3.13
CA LEU A 256 13.44 -16.38 3.94
C LEU A 256 13.18 -16.17 5.43
N GLY A 257 12.08 -16.71 5.93
CA GLY A 257 11.68 -16.64 7.33
C GLY A 257 10.17 -16.64 7.52
N LYS A 258 9.76 -16.63 8.80
CA LYS A 258 8.35 -16.62 9.17
C LYS A 258 7.79 -15.18 9.08
N LEU A 259 6.62 -15.04 8.48
CA LEU A 259 5.81 -13.83 8.48
C LEU A 259 4.60 -14.03 9.38
N ASN A 260 4.21 -13.01 10.10
CA ASN A 260 2.93 -13.00 10.77
C ASN A 260 1.82 -12.66 9.76
N GLU A 261 1.21 -13.69 9.20
CA GLU A 261 0.14 -13.56 8.19
C GLU A 261 -1.24 -13.30 8.82
N ASN A 262 -1.36 -13.40 10.13
CA ASN A 262 -2.64 -13.27 10.85
C ASN A 262 -3.13 -11.81 10.96
N ILE A 263 -2.32 -10.84 10.58
CA ILE A 263 -2.63 -9.41 10.63
C ILE A 263 -3.85 -9.06 9.75
N TYR A 264 -4.19 -9.89 8.77
CA TYR A 264 -5.25 -9.64 7.79
C TYR A 264 -6.55 -10.40 8.01
N LYS A 265 -6.76 -10.95 9.21
CA LYS A 265 -8.06 -11.54 9.57
C LYS A 265 -9.11 -10.52 10.03
N GLU A 266 -8.78 -9.23 10.09
CA GLU A 266 -9.81 -8.21 10.20
C GLU A 266 -10.64 -8.27 8.91
N LYS A 267 -11.89 -8.73 9.04
CA LYS A 267 -12.87 -8.70 7.94
C LYS A 267 -12.86 -7.30 7.36
N LYS A 268 -12.61 -7.19 6.05
CA LYS A 268 -12.79 -5.91 5.35
C LYS A 268 -14.18 -5.40 5.70
N LEU A 269 -14.23 -4.28 6.40
CA LEU A 269 -15.49 -3.67 6.75
C LEU A 269 -16.04 -3.04 5.47
N VAL A 270 -17.24 -3.44 5.09
CA VAL A 270 -17.94 -2.87 3.94
C VAL A 270 -19.05 -1.94 4.41
N CYS A 271 -19.31 -0.93 3.61
CA CYS A 271 -20.43 -0.02 3.86
C CYS A 271 -21.75 -0.78 3.83
N PRO A 272 -22.54 -0.76 4.91
CA PRO A 272 -23.80 -1.48 4.98
C PRO A 272 -24.89 -0.92 4.05
N TRP A 273 -24.68 0.28 3.48
CA TRP A 273 -25.61 0.94 2.58
C TRP A 273 -25.36 0.63 1.11
N CYS A 274 -24.10 0.63 0.68
CA CYS A 274 -23.75 0.51 -0.73
C CYS A 274 -22.76 -0.58 -1.04
N GLY A 275 -22.29 -1.36 -0.04
CA GLY A 275 -21.36 -2.47 -0.21
C GLY A 275 -19.90 -2.06 -0.50
N TYR A 276 -19.62 -0.76 -0.68
CA TYR A 276 -18.26 -0.29 -0.93
C TYR A 276 -17.37 -0.44 0.30
N PRO A 277 -16.04 -0.60 0.13
CA PRO A 277 -15.12 -0.67 1.25
C PRO A 277 -15.20 0.55 2.15
N LEU A 278 -14.93 0.34 3.43
CA LEU A 278 -14.78 1.41 4.40
C LEU A 278 -13.30 1.60 4.70
N TYR A 279 -12.85 2.85 4.72
CA TYR A 279 -11.56 3.21 5.29
C TYR A 279 -11.74 3.81 6.68
N TYR A 280 -10.70 3.76 7.52
CA TYR A 280 -10.76 4.42 8.81
C TYR A 280 -9.81 5.59 8.90
N LYS A 281 -10.24 6.63 9.60
CA LYS A 281 -9.43 7.80 9.94
C LYS A 281 -9.34 7.94 11.45
N MET A 282 -8.14 8.08 11.98
CA MET A 282 -7.93 8.34 13.39
C MET A 282 -8.10 9.84 13.68
N TYR A 283 -9.13 10.18 14.43
CA TYR A 283 -9.31 11.54 14.94
C TYR A 283 -8.48 11.71 16.21
N LYS A 284 -7.25 12.23 16.07
CA LYS A 284 -6.28 12.40 17.17
C LYS A 284 -6.86 13.15 18.38
N LYS A 285 -7.65 14.21 18.14
CA LYS A 285 -8.29 15.00 19.23
C LYS A 285 -9.28 14.19 20.08
N LEU A 286 -9.85 13.13 19.53
CA LEU A 286 -10.86 12.28 20.17
C LEU A 286 -10.33 10.88 20.48
N ASN A 287 -9.09 10.57 20.08
CA ASN A 287 -8.46 9.25 20.15
C ASN A 287 -9.40 8.12 19.66
N ARG A 288 -10.09 8.33 18.53
CA ARG A 288 -11.09 7.39 18.01
C ARG A 288 -10.95 7.17 16.51
N LYS A 289 -11.15 5.92 16.10
CA LYS A 289 -11.27 5.53 14.69
C LYS A 289 -12.66 5.90 14.17
N MET A 290 -12.71 6.56 13.02
CA MET A 290 -13.93 6.80 12.26
C MET A 290 -13.86 5.98 10.98
N TYR A 291 -14.88 5.21 10.67
CA TYR A 291 -15.00 4.41 9.45
C TYR A 291 -15.86 5.19 8.45
N ILE A 292 -15.34 5.39 7.26
CA ILE A 292 -15.92 6.27 6.23
C ILE A 292 -16.06 5.47 4.95
N CYS A 293 -17.21 5.58 4.28
CA CYS A 293 -17.42 4.93 3.00
C CYS A 293 -16.56 5.55 1.89
N THR A 294 -15.98 4.69 1.05
CA THR A 294 -15.18 5.13 -0.10
C THR A 294 -16.00 5.45 -1.33
N ASN A 295 -17.34 5.28 -1.29
CA ASN A 295 -18.22 5.56 -2.41
C ASN A 295 -18.56 7.05 -2.48
N ASP A 296 -17.72 7.82 -3.17
CA ASP A 296 -17.95 9.24 -3.43
C ASP A 296 -18.84 9.47 -4.66
N GLU A 297 -18.84 8.54 -5.63
CA GLU A 297 -19.60 8.68 -6.89
C GLU A 297 -21.11 8.75 -6.66
N ASN A 298 -21.61 7.99 -5.68
CA ASN A 298 -23.03 7.98 -5.33
C ASN A 298 -23.31 8.81 -4.06
N LEU A 299 -22.36 9.64 -3.62
CA LEU A 299 -22.48 10.49 -2.43
C LEU A 299 -23.03 9.74 -1.21
N CYS A 300 -22.59 8.50 -1.00
CA CYS A 300 -23.08 7.64 0.08
C CYS A 300 -22.94 8.32 1.45
N GLY A 301 -21.81 9.01 1.67
CA GLY A 301 -21.56 9.81 2.87
C GLY A 301 -21.63 9.04 4.18
N PHE A 302 -21.63 7.70 4.13
CA PHE A 302 -21.70 6.88 5.34
C PHE A 302 -20.46 7.05 6.19
N ILE A 303 -20.66 7.34 7.48
CA ILE A 303 -19.61 7.49 8.48
C ILE A 303 -20.06 6.90 9.81
N THR A 304 -19.21 6.11 10.48
CA THR A 304 -19.48 5.57 11.82
C THR A 304 -18.22 5.39 12.64
N ASN A 305 -18.33 5.44 13.95
CA ASN A 305 -17.32 4.99 14.90
C ASN A 305 -17.89 3.91 15.85
N ASN A 306 -19.10 3.45 15.57
CA ASN A 306 -19.82 2.50 16.39
C ASN A 306 -19.63 1.08 15.87
N LEU A 307 -18.88 0.25 16.61
CA LEU A 307 -18.67 -1.17 16.35
C LEU A 307 -19.30 -1.93 17.51
N HIS A 308 -20.39 -2.63 17.27
CA HIS A 308 -21.05 -3.46 18.26
C HIS A 308 -20.73 -4.94 18.02
N GLY A 309 -20.08 -5.60 18.99
CA GLY A 309 -19.69 -7.01 18.88
C GLY A 309 -18.85 -7.34 17.63
N GLY A 310 -18.01 -6.40 17.15
CA GLY A 310 -17.23 -6.56 15.92
C GLY A 310 -18.05 -6.37 14.63
N LYS A 311 -19.34 -6.02 14.74
CA LYS A 311 -20.20 -5.61 13.61
C LYS A 311 -20.45 -4.12 13.68
N MET A 312 -20.57 -3.44 12.52
CA MET A 312 -20.96 -2.04 12.50
C MET A 312 -22.42 -1.87 12.88
N ALA A 313 -22.66 -1.10 13.94
CA ALA A 313 -23.99 -0.61 14.23
C ALA A 313 -24.24 0.64 13.37
N VAL A 314 -25.21 0.57 12.50
CA VAL A 314 -25.57 1.63 11.57
C VAL A 314 -26.93 2.17 11.95
N GLU A 315 -26.93 3.39 12.52
CA GLU A 315 -28.19 4.09 12.78
C GLU A 315 -28.19 5.43 12.07
N LYS A 316 -29.19 5.64 11.25
CA LYS A 316 -29.51 6.99 10.75
C LYS A 316 -30.10 7.84 11.88
N CYS A 317 -29.80 9.12 11.83
CA CYS A 317 -30.41 10.05 12.74
C CYS A 317 -31.92 10.15 12.47
N SER A 318 -32.76 9.83 13.44
CA SER A 318 -34.23 9.91 13.32
C SER A 318 -34.76 11.33 13.17
N LYS A 319 -33.97 12.36 13.53
CA LYS A 319 -34.39 13.76 13.46
C LYS A 319 -34.05 14.44 12.14
N CYS A 320 -32.82 14.28 11.62
CA CYS A 320 -32.42 15.00 10.40
C CYS A 320 -32.35 14.10 9.17
N LEU A 321 -32.53 12.79 9.31
CA LEU A 321 -32.55 11.77 8.25
C LEU A 321 -31.29 11.69 7.37
N SER A 322 -30.44 12.73 7.35
CA SER A 322 -29.19 12.83 6.56
C SER A 322 -27.93 12.58 7.38
N GLY A 323 -28.00 12.55 8.71
CA GLY A 323 -26.89 12.25 9.61
C GLY A 323 -26.92 10.84 10.15
N TYR A 324 -25.79 10.44 10.75
CA TYR A 324 -25.62 9.15 11.42
C TYR A 324 -25.35 9.33 12.90
N MET A 325 -25.73 8.37 13.71
CA MET A 325 -25.51 8.40 15.15
C MET A 325 -24.09 7.92 15.47
N LEU A 326 -23.27 8.82 16.00
CA LEU A 326 -21.85 8.56 16.33
C LEU A 326 -21.66 8.47 17.83
N VAL A 327 -20.83 7.55 18.29
CA VAL A 327 -20.44 7.44 19.70
C VAL A 327 -19.63 8.67 20.12
N ARG A 328 -20.10 9.36 21.15
CA ARG A 328 -19.48 10.52 21.79
C ARG A 328 -19.28 10.29 23.27
N GLU A 329 -18.35 11.01 23.86
CA GLU A 329 -18.03 10.95 25.28
C GLU A 329 -18.49 12.25 25.96
N ASN A 330 -19.21 12.10 27.05
CA ASN A 330 -19.44 13.19 27.98
C ASN A 330 -18.23 13.27 28.94
N ARG A 331 -17.32 14.21 28.67
CA ARG A 331 -16.08 14.33 29.42
C ARG A 331 -16.27 14.70 30.90
N LYS A 332 -17.40 15.28 31.27
CA LYS A 332 -17.69 15.65 32.66
C LYS A 332 -18.07 14.42 33.49
N GLU A 333 -18.77 13.49 32.88
CA GLU A 333 -19.35 12.32 33.56
C GLU A 333 -18.64 11.00 33.22
N GLY A 334 -17.70 11.02 32.26
CA GLY A 334 -17.04 9.80 31.78
C GLY A 334 -17.97 8.81 31.07
N THR A 335 -19.18 9.24 30.70
CA THR A 335 -20.21 8.40 30.07
C THR A 335 -20.18 8.52 28.55
N TYR A 336 -20.70 7.50 27.84
CA TYR A 336 -20.82 7.51 26.40
C TYR A 336 -22.28 7.68 25.97
N PHE A 337 -22.48 8.35 24.84
CA PHE A 337 -23.78 8.53 24.20
C PHE A 337 -23.67 8.55 22.69
N LEU A 338 -24.73 8.33 21.96
CA LEU A 338 -24.81 8.52 20.52
C LEU A 338 -25.27 9.94 20.22
N GLY A 339 -24.54 10.65 19.36
CA GLY A 339 -24.90 12.00 18.90
C GLY A 339 -24.84 12.10 17.38
N CYS A 340 -25.72 12.89 16.79
CA CYS A 340 -25.81 13.05 15.35
C CYS A 340 -24.51 13.61 14.75
N SER A 341 -24.08 13.07 13.59
CA SER A 341 -22.90 13.55 12.85
C SER A 341 -23.06 15.01 12.38
N ASN A 342 -24.28 15.47 12.16
CA ASN A 342 -24.58 16.83 11.71
C ASN A 342 -24.68 17.87 12.85
N TYR A 343 -24.23 17.56 14.05
CA TYR A 343 -24.36 18.42 15.23
C TYR A 343 -23.81 19.86 15.05
N LYS A 344 -22.74 20.05 14.27
CA LYS A 344 -22.08 21.36 14.08
C LYS A 344 -22.36 22.05 12.75
N LYS A 345 -23.15 21.45 11.86
CA LYS A 345 -23.44 22.04 10.55
C LYS A 345 -24.68 22.93 10.65
N ASN A 346 -24.58 24.22 10.25
CA ASN A 346 -25.65 25.18 10.02
C ASN A 346 -26.99 24.89 10.74
N GLY A 347 -27.10 25.27 12.02
CA GLY A 347 -28.29 24.98 12.81
C GLY A 347 -28.39 23.53 13.31
N GLY A 348 -27.32 22.83 13.35
CA GLY A 348 -27.04 21.43 13.54
C GLY A 348 -28.00 20.58 14.36
N CYS A 349 -28.18 19.36 13.93
CA CYS A 349 -29.06 18.39 14.58
C CYS A 349 -28.55 18.00 15.98
N LYS A 350 -29.30 18.37 17.03
CA LYS A 350 -28.98 18.09 18.44
C LYS A 350 -29.47 16.72 18.90
N ASN A 351 -29.78 15.79 17.99
CA ASN A 351 -30.28 14.47 18.37
C ASN A 351 -29.21 13.67 19.11
N THR A 352 -29.56 13.14 20.27
CA THR A 352 -28.71 12.27 21.11
C THR A 352 -29.53 11.10 21.63
N ILE A 353 -28.89 9.95 21.79
CA ILE A 353 -29.42 8.75 22.40
C ILE A 353 -28.47 8.34 23.52
N SER A 354 -28.96 8.14 24.73
CA SER A 354 -28.13 7.70 25.84
C SER A 354 -27.67 6.25 25.64
N GLN A 355 -26.53 5.86 26.23
CA GLN A 355 -26.04 4.50 26.17
C GLN A 355 -27.07 3.48 26.71
N LYS A 356 -27.78 3.84 27.78
CA LYS A 356 -28.81 3.01 28.41
C LYS A 356 -30.01 2.80 27.48
N GLU A 357 -30.43 3.82 26.78
CA GLU A 357 -31.55 3.80 25.82
C GLU A 357 -31.17 2.98 24.58
N TYR A 358 -29.96 3.13 24.09
CA TYR A 358 -29.42 2.36 22.97
C TYR A 358 -29.40 0.86 23.27
N TYR A 359 -28.90 0.45 24.44
CA TYR A 359 -28.87 -0.97 24.81
C TYR A 359 -30.28 -1.55 25.03
N ARG A 360 -31.22 -0.78 25.57
CA ARG A 360 -32.61 -1.23 25.71
C ARG A 360 -33.26 -1.51 24.35
N SER A 361 -33.02 -0.68 23.33
CA SER A 361 -33.60 -0.86 22.00
C SER A 361 -32.96 -2.02 21.19
N HIS A 362 -31.75 -2.47 21.55
CA HIS A 362 -31.00 -3.50 20.81
C HIS A 362 -30.86 -4.84 21.53
N LEU A 363 -31.21 -4.93 22.82
CA LEU A 363 -31.23 -6.18 23.60
C LEU A 363 -32.58 -6.90 23.51
N ILE A 364 -33.58 -6.34 22.85
CA ILE A 364 -34.93 -6.91 22.72
C ILE A 364 -35.13 -7.56 21.33
N ARG A 365 -34.04 -7.97 20.68
CA ARG A 365 -34.13 -8.80 19.46
C ARG A 365 -33.24 -10.02 19.53
#